data_99394ffa7672bd8b6869528c611f673f
#
_entry.id   99394ffa7672bd8b6869528c611f673f
#
_cell.length_a   1.000
_cell.length_b   1.000
_cell.length_c   1.000
_cell.angle_alpha   90.00
_cell.angle_beta   90.00
_cell.angle_gamma   90.00
#
_symmetry.space_group_name_H-M   'P 1'
#
loop_
_entity.id
_entity.type
_entity.pdbx_description
1 polymer ?
#
loop_
_entity_poly.entity_id
_entity_poly.type
_entity_poly.pdbx_seq_one_letter_code
_entity_poly.pdbx_strand_id
1 'polypeptide(L)'
;VVGHSMGGTVVLFSILNSELNENIIYNTVATALHMDIDKVPMTTRMSIEKRFEKCPDNLNSFDEAFSKGFKNKLVQWRNIKEFDSQFKKYDFDPYDKEIKNSIVVQFPDSLNGERVGHTSSLYFAILEIVN
;
A
#
# COMPACT_ATOMS: atom_id res chain seq x y z
N VAL A 1 6.74 -1.61 12.25
CA VAL A 1 6.94 -2.32 10.97
C VAL A 1 6.59 -1.40 9.83
N VAL A 2 7.42 -1.37 8.79
CA VAL A 2 7.20 -0.55 7.60
C VAL A 2 7.32 -1.43 6.36
N GLY A 3 6.34 -1.35 5.47
CA GLY A 3 6.36 -1.99 4.16
C GLY A 3 6.13 -0.97 3.05
N HIS A 4 7.04 -0.92 2.08
CA HIS A 4 6.95 -0.03 0.93
C HIS A 4 6.52 -0.79 -0.32
N SER A 5 5.61 -0.21 -1.10
CA SER A 5 5.14 -0.78 -2.35
C SER A 5 4.61 -2.22 -2.13
N MET A 6 5.15 -3.21 -2.79
CA MET A 6 4.81 -4.61 -2.60
C MET A 6 5.13 -5.13 -1.18
N GLY A 7 6.15 -4.56 -0.51
CA GLY A 7 6.44 -4.85 0.89
C GLY A 7 5.30 -4.47 1.83
N GLY A 8 4.53 -3.44 1.50
CA GLY A 8 3.30 -3.10 2.22
C GLY A 8 2.22 -4.17 2.09
N THR A 9 2.09 -4.79 0.92
CA THR A 9 1.21 -5.95 0.74
C THR A 9 1.62 -7.12 1.64
N VAL A 10 2.93 -7.39 1.75
CA VAL A 10 3.45 -8.43 2.66
C VAL A 10 3.12 -8.09 4.11
N VAL A 11 3.23 -6.83 4.51
CA VAL A 11 2.82 -6.37 5.86
C VAL A 11 1.35 -6.65 6.10
N LEU A 12 0.47 -6.32 5.14
CA LEU A 12 -0.96 -6.56 5.27
C LEU A 12 -1.29 -8.06 5.36
N PHE A 13 -0.65 -8.90 4.56
CA PHE A 13 -0.80 -10.36 4.66
C PHE A 13 -0.34 -10.89 6.03
N SER A 14 0.77 -10.38 6.54
CA SER A 14 1.25 -10.72 7.88
C SER A 14 0.20 -10.41 8.94
N ILE A 15 -0.42 -9.23 8.84
CA ILE A 15 -1.49 -8.81 9.77
C ILE A 15 -2.69 -9.74 9.70
N LEU A 16 -3.10 -10.19 8.51
CA LEU A 16 -4.25 -11.07 8.34
C LEU A 16 -4.03 -12.49 8.84
N ASN A 17 -2.78 -12.97 8.84
CA ASN A 17 -2.44 -14.37 9.10
C ASN A 17 -1.71 -14.60 10.42
N SER A 18 -1.50 -13.60 11.25
CA SER A 18 -0.79 -13.72 12.53
C SER A 18 -1.64 -13.27 13.70
N GLU A 19 -1.36 -13.87 14.90
CA GLU A 19 -1.79 -13.30 16.16
C GLU A 19 -1.01 -12.00 16.38
N LEU A 20 -1.71 -10.88 16.35
CA LEU A 20 -1.08 -9.57 16.31
C LEU A 20 -0.73 -9.10 17.73
N ASN A 21 0.47 -8.58 17.86
CA ASN A 21 0.88 -7.87 19.07
C ASN A 21 0.30 -6.45 19.04
N GLU A 22 -0.54 -6.11 20.00
CA GLU A 22 -1.23 -4.81 20.10
C GLU A 22 -0.28 -3.61 20.22
N ASN A 23 0.98 -3.84 20.55
CA ASN A 23 2.00 -2.79 20.69
C ASN A 23 2.74 -2.47 19.39
N ILE A 24 2.43 -3.16 18.29
CA ILE A 24 3.09 -2.93 17.00
C ILE A 24 2.28 -1.92 16.18
N ILE A 25 2.96 -0.91 15.67
CA ILE A 25 2.42 0.00 14.64
C ILE A 25 2.88 -0.51 13.28
N TYR A 26 1.92 -0.76 12.41
CA TYR A 26 2.16 -1.17 11.04
C TYR A 26 2.04 0.03 10.11
N ASN A 27 2.96 0.16 9.17
CA ASN A 27 2.97 1.23 8.19
C ASN A 27 3.06 0.64 6.79
N THR A 28 2.17 1.06 5.90
CA THR A 28 2.27 0.79 4.47
C THR A 28 2.56 2.09 3.73
N VAL A 29 3.56 2.08 2.86
CA VAL A 29 3.99 3.27 2.12
C VAL A 29 3.89 3.01 0.64
N ALA A 30 3.19 3.85 -0.09
CA ALA A 30 2.97 3.72 -1.54
C ALA A 30 2.55 2.30 -1.95
N THR A 31 1.65 1.69 -1.17
CA THR A 31 1.16 0.33 -1.37
C THR A 31 -0.16 0.36 -2.12
N ALA A 32 -0.20 -0.29 -3.28
CA ALA A 32 -1.41 -0.42 -4.06
C ALA A 32 -2.40 -1.37 -3.34
N LEU A 33 -3.55 -0.85 -2.96
CA LEU A 33 -4.64 -1.62 -2.36
C LEU A 33 -5.75 -1.91 -3.38
N HIS A 34 -5.78 -1.15 -4.45
CA HIS A 34 -6.66 -1.34 -5.59
C HIS A 34 -5.81 -1.59 -6.83
N MET A 35 -5.94 -2.78 -7.41
CA MET A 35 -5.33 -3.15 -8.68
C MET A 35 -6.42 -3.64 -9.61
N ASP A 36 -6.73 -2.85 -10.63
CA ASP A 36 -7.56 -3.28 -11.74
C ASP A 36 -6.73 -4.16 -12.66
N ILE A 37 -6.75 -5.47 -12.39
CA ILE A 37 -5.90 -6.46 -13.08
C ILE A 37 -6.14 -6.47 -14.58
N ASP A 38 -7.33 -6.18 -15.02
CA ASP A 38 -7.68 -6.16 -16.45
C ASP A 38 -7.05 -4.95 -17.18
N LYS A 39 -6.68 -3.92 -16.43
CA LYS A 39 -6.05 -2.69 -16.95
C LYS A 39 -4.54 -2.67 -16.86
N VAL A 40 -3.91 -3.69 -16.28
CA VAL A 40 -2.45 -3.79 -16.23
C VAL A 40 -1.93 -4.70 -17.36
N PRO A 41 -0.71 -4.46 -17.88
CA PRO A 41 -0.12 -5.34 -18.89
C PRO A 41 -0.03 -6.80 -18.42
N MET A 42 -0.20 -7.74 -19.33
CA MET A 42 -0.14 -9.18 -19.06
C MET A 42 1.17 -9.57 -18.34
N THR A 43 2.29 -8.98 -18.72
CA THR A 43 3.60 -9.22 -18.08
C THR A 43 3.61 -8.80 -16.61
N THR A 44 2.96 -7.68 -16.27
CA THR A 44 2.82 -7.22 -14.88
C THR A 44 1.91 -8.16 -14.10
N ARG A 45 0.78 -8.55 -14.68
CA ARG A 45 -0.15 -9.52 -14.09
C ARG A 45 0.54 -10.86 -13.80
N MET A 46 1.24 -11.43 -14.75
CA MET A 46 1.99 -12.69 -14.57
C MET A 46 3.07 -12.57 -13.50
N SER A 47 3.77 -11.43 -13.42
CA SER A 47 4.76 -11.18 -12.38
C SER A 47 4.14 -11.14 -10.99
N ILE A 48 2.99 -10.51 -10.84
CA ILE A 48 2.23 -10.46 -9.60
C ILE A 48 1.75 -11.88 -9.21
N GLU A 49 1.13 -12.59 -10.14
CA GLU A 49 0.64 -13.96 -9.93
C GLU A 49 1.76 -14.93 -9.53
N LYS A 50 2.91 -14.85 -10.20
CA LYS A 50 4.08 -15.70 -9.91
C LYS A 50 4.66 -15.45 -8.52
N ARG A 51 4.67 -14.20 -8.06
CA ARG A 51 5.26 -13.85 -6.75
C ARG A 51 4.39 -14.28 -5.57
N PHE A 52 3.09 -14.30 -5.75
CA PHE A 52 2.13 -14.54 -4.68
C PHE A 52 1.27 -15.80 -4.88
N GLU A 53 1.60 -16.66 -5.83
CA GLU A 53 0.92 -17.92 -6.22
C GLU A 53 -0.61 -17.83 -6.42
N LYS A 54 -1.29 -16.92 -5.73
CA LYS A 54 -2.76 -16.68 -5.79
C LYS A 54 -3.09 -15.20 -5.63
N CYS A 55 -2.25 -14.32 -6.15
CA CYS A 55 -2.35 -12.89 -5.89
C CYS A 55 -3.71 -12.26 -6.28
N PRO A 56 -4.36 -12.61 -7.38
CA PRO A 56 -5.65 -12.02 -7.72
C PRO A 56 -6.72 -12.22 -6.66
N ASP A 57 -6.83 -13.45 -6.16
CA ASP A 57 -7.81 -13.78 -5.12
C ASP A 57 -7.46 -13.14 -3.79
N ASN A 58 -6.16 -13.04 -3.49
CA ASN A 58 -5.69 -12.46 -2.25
C ASN A 58 -5.83 -10.94 -2.21
N LEU A 59 -5.62 -10.24 -3.31
CA LEU A 59 -5.86 -8.79 -3.40
C LEU A 59 -7.35 -8.48 -3.22
N ASN A 60 -8.23 -9.30 -3.78
CA ASN A 60 -9.68 -9.16 -3.60
C ASN A 60 -10.12 -9.53 -2.18
N SER A 61 -9.44 -10.46 -1.52
CA SER A 61 -9.76 -10.85 -0.13
C SER A 61 -9.45 -9.75 0.89
N PHE A 62 -8.64 -8.75 0.54
CA PHE A 62 -8.47 -7.58 1.38
C PHE A 62 -9.77 -6.78 1.56
N ASP A 63 -10.69 -6.80 0.61
CA ASP A 63 -11.96 -6.11 0.75
C ASP A 63 -12.76 -6.64 1.95
N GLU A 64 -12.74 -7.96 2.19
CA GLU A 64 -13.37 -8.55 3.36
C GLU A 64 -12.63 -8.17 4.65
N ALA A 65 -11.31 -8.21 4.64
CA ALA A 65 -10.50 -7.79 5.78
C ALA A 65 -10.66 -6.29 6.07
N PHE A 66 -10.74 -5.46 5.02
CA PHE A 66 -10.99 -4.02 5.16
C PHE A 66 -12.36 -3.73 5.77
N SER A 67 -13.37 -4.51 5.43
CA SER A 67 -14.72 -4.36 5.99
C SER A 67 -14.78 -4.68 7.49
N LYS A 68 -13.95 -5.61 7.96
CA LYS A 68 -13.84 -5.99 9.38
C LYS A 68 -12.99 -5.01 10.20
N GLY A 69 -12.07 -4.30 9.54
CA GLY A 69 -11.08 -3.43 10.15
C GLY A 69 -9.96 -4.21 10.84
N PHE A 70 -8.94 -3.49 11.26
CA PHE A 70 -7.81 -4.04 12.02
C PHE A 70 -7.88 -3.59 13.48
N LYS A 71 -7.50 -4.48 14.40
CA LYS A 71 -7.41 -4.15 15.83
C LYS A 71 -6.13 -3.36 16.16
N ASN A 72 -5.08 -3.57 15.35
CA ASN A 72 -3.80 -2.92 15.55
C ASN A 72 -3.75 -1.56 14.86
N LYS A 73 -2.81 -0.73 15.28
CA LYS A 73 -2.58 0.56 14.66
C LYS A 73 -1.93 0.37 13.28
N LEU A 74 -2.64 0.75 12.24
CA LEU A 74 -2.18 0.74 10.86
C LEU A 74 -2.19 2.15 10.31
N VAL A 75 -1.08 2.57 9.72
CA VAL A 75 -0.93 3.86 9.03
C VAL A 75 -0.67 3.59 7.55
N GLN A 76 -1.49 4.17 6.69
CA GLN A 76 -1.35 4.11 5.24
C GLN A 76 -0.80 5.44 4.73
N TRP A 77 0.44 5.43 4.25
CA TRP A 77 1.11 6.57 3.63
C TRP A 77 0.89 6.49 2.11
N ARG A 78 0.12 7.41 1.57
CA ARG A 78 -0.32 7.39 0.17
C ARG A 78 0.37 8.44 -0.67
N ASN A 79 0.75 8.05 -1.88
CA ASN A 79 1.18 8.99 -2.91
C ASN A 79 -0.02 9.58 -3.66
N ILE A 80 0.20 10.72 -4.30
CA ILE A 80 -0.67 11.18 -5.36
C ILE A 80 -0.32 10.37 -6.61
N LYS A 81 -1.30 9.66 -7.17
CA LYS A 81 -1.11 8.71 -8.28
C LYS A 81 -0.40 9.35 -9.48
N GLU A 82 -0.76 10.59 -9.84
CA GLU A 82 -0.22 11.32 -10.98
C GLU A 82 1.28 11.59 -10.85
N PHE A 83 1.81 11.62 -9.64
CA PHE A 83 3.24 11.80 -9.35
C PHE A 83 3.97 10.47 -9.08
N ASP A 84 3.25 9.37 -9.02
CA ASP A 84 3.82 8.05 -8.82
C ASP A 84 4.26 7.44 -10.16
N SER A 85 5.57 7.22 -10.31
CA SER A 85 6.15 6.73 -11.55
C SER A 85 5.63 5.35 -11.98
N GLN A 86 5.16 4.53 -11.04
CA GLN A 86 4.61 3.21 -11.35
C GLN A 86 3.17 3.27 -11.86
N PHE A 87 2.36 4.19 -11.33
CA PHE A 87 0.92 4.17 -11.51
C PHE A 87 0.36 5.34 -12.34
N LYS A 88 1.14 6.40 -12.57
CA LYS A 88 0.67 7.61 -13.28
C LYS A 88 0.05 7.36 -14.66
N LYS A 89 0.44 6.27 -15.32
CA LYS A 89 -0.04 5.91 -16.66
C LYS A 89 -1.34 5.12 -16.69
N TYR A 90 -1.81 4.63 -15.53
CA TYR A 90 -3.06 3.88 -15.45
C TYR A 90 -4.25 4.81 -15.22
N ASP A 91 -5.43 4.38 -15.65
CA ASP A 91 -6.69 5.11 -15.50
C ASP A 91 -7.44 4.79 -14.20
N PHE A 92 -6.82 4.06 -13.28
CA PHE A 92 -7.31 3.79 -11.94
C PHE A 92 -6.32 4.34 -10.90
N ASP A 93 -6.82 4.63 -9.70
CA ASP A 93 -5.99 5.02 -8.57
C ASP A 93 -5.73 3.81 -7.66
N PRO A 94 -4.48 3.33 -7.53
CA PRO A 94 -4.16 2.19 -6.67
C PRO A 94 -4.29 2.52 -5.18
N TYR A 95 -4.42 3.80 -4.82
CA TYR A 95 -4.47 4.31 -3.46
C TYR A 95 -5.87 4.73 -3.00
N ASP A 96 -6.91 4.52 -3.82
CA ASP A 96 -8.27 4.99 -3.56
C ASP A 96 -9.02 4.19 -2.48
N LYS A 97 -8.51 3.02 -2.11
CA LYS A 97 -9.11 2.19 -1.05
C LYS A 97 -8.54 2.51 0.32
N GLU A 98 -9.42 2.53 1.29
CA GLU A 98 -9.10 2.80 2.68
C GLU A 98 -9.42 1.58 3.55
N ILE A 99 -8.45 1.19 4.36
CA ILE A 99 -8.64 0.11 5.34
C ILE A 99 -9.38 0.67 6.54
N LYS A 100 -10.49 0.07 6.89
CA LYS A 100 -11.30 0.48 8.04
C LYS A 100 -10.46 0.52 9.33
N ASN A 101 -10.60 1.61 10.08
CA ASN A 101 -9.85 1.89 11.32
C ASN A 101 -8.35 2.15 11.13
N SER A 102 -7.87 2.31 9.90
CA SER A 102 -6.52 2.78 9.66
C SER A 102 -6.43 4.30 9.69
N ILE A 103 -5.22 4.80 9.90
CA ILE A 103 -4.88 6.21 9.73
C ILE A 103 -4.37 6.38 8.30
N VAL A 104 -4.97 7.28 7.54
CA VAL A 104 -4.51 7.60 6.19
C VAL A 104 -3.75 8.90 6.20
N VAL A 105 -2.53 8.87 5.70
CA VAL A 105 -1.68 10.05 5.49
C VAL A 105 -1.43 10.20 3.99
N GLN A 106 -1.99 11.26 3.42
CA GLN A 106 -1.76 11.61 2.02
C GLN A 106 -0.53 12.50 1.93
N PHE A 107 0.48 12.06 1.19
CA PHE A 107 1.62 12.92 0.87
C PHE A 107 1.21 14.06 -0.06
N PRO A 108 1.81 15.24 0.07
CA PRO A 108 1.70 16.28 -0.95
C PRO A 108 2.47 15.87 -2.22
N ASP A 109 2.35 16.67 -3.27
CA ASP A 109 3.11 16.49 -4.52
C ASP A 109 4.63 16.67 -4.33
N SER A 110 5.01 17.50 -3.36
CA SER A 110 6.41 17.79 -3.03
C SER A 110 6.61 18.08 -1.54
N LEU A 111 7.78 17.74 -1.02
CA LEU A 111 8.24 18.03 0.33
C LEU A 111 9.66 18.58 0.25
N ASN A 112 9.92 19.70 0.94
CA ASN A 112 11.25 20.34 0.96
C ASN A 112 11.84 20.62 -0.42
N GLY A 113 10.99 20.93 -1.42
CA GLY A 113 11.40 21.17 -2.80
C GLY A 113 11.66 19.90 -3.63
N GLU A 114 11.49 18.71 -3.05
CA GLU A 114 11.63 17.44 -3.74
C GLU A 114 10.26 16.83 -4.01
N ARG A 115 10.09 16.28 -5.22
CA ARG A 115 8.86 15.60 -5.62
C ARG A 115 8.68 14.31 -4.82
N VAL A 116 7.48 14.12 -4.26
CA VAL A 116 7.10 12.85 -3.61
C VAL A 116 6.60 11.87 -4.68
N GLY A 117 7.48 10.95 -5.06
CA GLY A 117 7.18 9.88 -6.00
C GLY A 117 7.21 8.51 -5.33
N HIS A 118 7.15 7.45 -6.15
CA HIS A 118 7.05 6.08 -5.64
C HIS A 118 8.16 5.70 -4.66
N THR A 119 9.40 6.03 -4.99
CA THR A 119 10.56 5.67 -4.16
C THR A 119 10.82 6.67 -3.05
N SER A 120 10.74 7.97 -3.34
CA SER A 120 11.03 9.01 -2.35
C SER A 120 10.04 9.07 -1.20
N SER A 121 8.81 8.59 -1.41
CA SER A 121 7.80 8.50 -0.34
C SER A 121 8.25 7.63 0.83
N LEU A 122 9.02 6.57 0.58
CA LEU A 122 9.58 5.75 1.66
C LEU A 122 10.49 6.58 2.57
N TYR A 123 11.38 7.38 1.98
CA TYR A 123 12.28 8.24 2.74
C TYR A 123 11.49 9.25 3.61
N PHE A 124 10.50 9.92 3.03
CA PHE A 124 9.69 10.88 3.77
C PHE A 124 8.85 10.22 4.86
N ALA A 125 8.26 9.04 4.59
CA ALA A 125 7.52 8.29 5.61
C ALA A 125 8.42 7.90 6.78
N ILE A 126 9.64 7.42 6.52
CA ILE A 126 10.58 7.03 7.58
C ILE A 126 10.93 8.23 8.46
N LEU A 127 11.18 9.40 7.89
CA LEU A 127 11.46 10.60 8.66
C LEU A 127 10.32 10.94 9.63
N GLU A 128 9.08 10.81 9.20
CA GLU A 128 7.91 11.07 10.05
C GLU A 128 7.69 9.98 11.11
N ILE A 129 7.95 8.71 10.76
CA ILE A 129 7.75 7.57 11.66
C ILE A 129 8.76 7.57 12.81
N VAL A 130 10.01 8.00 12.56
CA VAL A 130 11.08 7.97 13.57
C VAL A 130 11.20 9.25 14.39
N ASN A 131 10.55 10.31 13.95
CA ASN A 131 10.46 11.56 14.71
C ASN A 131 9.28 11.55 15.67
#